data_d46fc7da301113e5195201d726764d9f
#
_entry.id   d46fc7da301113e5195201d726764d9f
#
_cell.length_a   1.000
_cell.length_b   1.000
_cell.length_c   1.000
_cell.angle_alpha   90.00
_cell.angle_beta   90.00
_cell.angle_gamma   90.00
#
_symmetry.space_group_name_H-M   'P 1'
#
loop_
_entity.id
_entity.type
_entity.pdbx_description
1 polymer ?
#
loop_
_entity_poly.entity_id
_entity_poly.type
_entity_poly.pdbx_seq_one_letter_code
_entity_poly.pdbx_strand_id
1 'polypeptide(L)'
;MLTGLFSNLDGLAKGNLSISGDLNAPQLQGDISLRNAKLKVEFTQVEYTIDSAELKFREDGIDFGQFTIKDMYGNTGVVTGKLLEKGFKNMGFDFDLRTEKLLMINTEAKDNEQFYGKAIGKATLSFKGPEYDCRMNIVAEANDSSHITIPNKQSKESGFADFIVFKTYGTELQESSKKSNFNLTLDLDITANNKVMIDVVLDEINGDII
;
A
#
# COMPACT_ATOMS: atom_id res chain seq x y z
N MET A 1 -8.17 -1.45 11.27
CA MET A 1 -7.23 -0.38 11.64
C MET A 1 -6.06 -0.43 10.67
N LEU A 2 -5.69 0.68 10.05
CA LEU A 2 -4.66 0.76 8.97
C LEU A 2 -3.21 0.51 9.43
N THR A 3 -3.00 0.16 10.70
CA THR A 3 -1.68 0.02 11.34
C THR A 3 -0.79 -1.11 10.80
N GLY A 4 -1.24 -1.90 9.85
CA GLY A 4 -0.41 -2.91 9.17
C GLY A 4 -0.07 -2.57 7.72
N LEU A 5 -0.65 -1.51 7.17
CA LEU A 5 -0.43 -1.11 5.77
C LEU A 5 0.70 -0.09 5.63
N PHE A 6 0.85 0.76 6.64
CA PHE A 6 1.79 1.87 6.64
C PHE A 6 2.59 1.92 7.94
N SER A 7 3.85 2.29 7.83
CA SER A 7 4.75 2.57 8.94
C SER A 7 5.60 3.80 8.66
N ASN A 8 6.51 4.11 9.57
CA ASN A 8 7.43 5.25 9.46
C ASN A 8 6.71 6.57 9.13
N LEU A 9 5.53 6.77 9.75
CA LEU A 9 4.80 8.02 9.58
C LEU A 9 5.53 9.12 10.33
N ASP A 10 6.07 10.08 9.60
CA ASP A 10 6.78 11.24 10.11
C ASP A 10 6.36 12.49 9.33
N GLY A 11 6.64 13.68 9.87
CA GLY A 11 6.36 14.95 9.21
C GLY A 11 5.86 16.02 10.16
N LEU A 12 5.64 17.19 9.61
CA LEU A 12 5.09 18.34 10.32
C LEU A 12 3.65 18.58 9.92
N ALA A 13 2.76 18.63 10.89
CA ALA A 13 1.36 18.99 10.70
C ALA A 13 1.06 20.33 11.39
N LYS A 14 0.43 21.26 10.65
CA LYS A 14 0.01 22.56 11.17
C LYS A 14 -1.40 22.86 10.69
N GLY A 15 -2.26 23.25 11.60
CA GLY A 15 -3.63 23.62 11.26
C GLY A 15 -4.50 23.78 12.51
N ASN A 16 -5.79 23.92 12.25
CA ASN A 16 -6.80 24.02 13.31
C ASN A 16 -7.84 22.92 13.09
N LEU A 17 -8.09 22.13 14.13
CA LEU A 17 -9.15 21.15 14.19
C LEU A 17 -10.10 21.48 15.32
N SER A 18 -11.39 21.46 15.05
CA SER A 18 -12.45 21.46 16.04
C SER A 18 -13.02 20.06 16.18
N ILE A 19 -13.33 19.68 17.41
CA ILE A 19 -13.99 18.42 17.74
C ILE A 19 -15.37 18.78 18.27
N SER A 20 -16.41 18.19 17.71
CA SER A 20 -17.81 18.39 18.09
C SER A 20 -18.58 17.08 18.05
N GLY A 21 -19.85 17.09 18.42
CA GLY A 21 -20.72 15.92 18.39
C GLY A 21 -20.68 15.07 19.65
N ASP A 22 -21.16 13.82 19.53
CA ASP A 22 -21.22 12.86 20.64
C ASP A 22 -19.85 12.22 20.89
N LEU A 23 -19.52 11.91 22.16
CA LEU A 23 -18.27 11.24 22.52
C LEU A 23 -18.10 9.87 21.88
N ASN A 24 -19.17 9.18 21.51
CA ASN A 24 -19.13 7.90 20.82
C ASN A 24 -19.05 8.02 19.29
N ALA A 25 -19.24 9.23 18.76
CA ALA A 25 -19.17 9.56 17.36
C ALA A 25 -18.69 11.01 17.18
N PRO A 26 -17.45 11.32 17.56
CA PRO A 26 -16.91 12.67 17.44
C PRO A 26 -16.77 13.05 15.97
N GLN A 27 -17.05 14.32 15.67
CA GLN A 27 -16.86 14.90 14.35
C GLN A 27 -15.64 15.82 14.40
N LEU A 28 -14.72 15.60 13.47
CA LEU A 28 -13.55 16.46 13.26
C LEU A 28 -13.82 17.39 12.09
N GLN A 29 -13.58 18.69 12.28
CA GLN A 29 -13.69 19.70 11.23
C GLN A 29 -12.50 20.64 11.29
N GLY A 30 -11.97 20.98 10.12
CA GLY A 30 -10.85 21.92 10.01
C GLY A 30 -9.92 21.57 8.87
N ASP A 31 -8.81 22.27 8.82
CA ASP A 31 -7.81 22.11 7.77
C ASP A 31 -6.44 21.95 8.40
N ILE A 32 -5.67 20.98 7.87
CA ILE A 32 -4.29 20.69 8.28
C ILE A 32 -3.39 20.71 7.06
N SER A 33 -2.30 21.50 7.13
CA SER A 33 -1.20 21.45 6.19
C SER A 33 -0.16 20.45 6.69
N LEU A 34 0.16 19.45 5.87
CA LEU A 34 1.30 18.56 6.07
C LEU A 34 2.52 19.09 5.32
N ARG A 35 3.70 18.95 5.95
CA ARG A 35 4.98 19.29 5.31
C ARG A 35 6.03 18.25 5.67
N ASN A 36 6.86 17.93 4.65
CA ASN A 36 7.97 16.97 4.79
C ASN A 36 7.49 15.64 5.41
N ALA A 37 6.30 15.19 5.01
CA ALA A 37 5.76 13.96 5.51
C ALA A 37 6.42 12.76 4.83
N LYS A 38 6.55 11.67 5.57
CA LYS A 38 7.06 10.39 5.11
C LYS A 38 6.08 9.29 5.49
N LEU A 39 5.98 8.31 4.64
CA LEU A 39 5.25 7.08 4.93
C LEU A 39 5.91 5.91 4.22
N LYS A 40 5.95 4.76 4.86
CA LYS A 40 6.37 3.50 4.26
C LYS A 40 5.16 2.62 4.02
N VAL A 41 5.04 2.08 2.81
CA VAL A 41 4.05 1.06 2.47
C VAL A 41 4.64 -0.30 2.79
N GLU A 42 4.12 -0.99 3.79
CA GLU A 42 4.71 -2.24 4.31
C GLU A 42 4.69 -3.37 3.29
N PHE A 43 3.62 -3.51 2.51
CA PHE A 43 3.51 -4.55 1.50
C PHE A 43 4.57 -4.46 0.39
N THR A 44 4.92 -3.24 0.01
CA THR A 44 5.89 -2.98 -1.08
C THR A 44 7.27 -2.62 -0.56
N GLN A 45 7.44 -2.41 0.74
CA GLN A 45 8.67 -1.96 1.41
C GLN A 45 9.22 -0.64 0.83
N VAL A 46 8.34 0.20 0.25
CA VAL A 46 8.73 1.50 -0.32
C VAL A 46 8.37 2.62 0.62
N GLU A 47 9.35 3.49 0.90
CA GLU A 47 9.14 4.74 1.60
C GLU A 47 8.92 5.88 0.59
N TYR A 48 7.85 6.64 0.78
CA TYR A 48 7.57 7.84 0.01
C TYR A 48 7.65 9.08 0.87
N THR A 49 8.08 10.18 0.26
CA THR A 49 8.06 11.51 0.85
C THR A 49 6.98 12.36 0.20
N ILE A 50 6.36 13.24 1.00
CA ILE A 50 5.34 14.20 0.61
C ILE A 50 5.84 15.57 1.02
N ASP A 51 6.22 16.41 0.08
CA ASP A 51 6.73 17.75 0.39
C ASP A 51 5.67 18.60 1.08
N SER A 52 4.44 18.56 0.56
CA SER A 52 3.29 19.22 1.15
C SER A 52 1.97 18.57 0.72
N ALA A 53 1.00 18.57 1.62
CA ALA A 53 -0.39 18.19 1.34
C ALA A 53 -1.33 18.99 2.25
N GLU A 54 -2.54 19.27 1.75
CA GLU A 54 -3.59 19.92 2.51
C GLU A 54 -4.69 18.90 2.80
N LEU A 55 -4.96 18.67 4.07
CA LEU A 55 -6.00 17.76 4.55
C LEU A 55 -7.18 18.56 5.04
N LYS A 56 -8.35 18.31 4.49
CA LYS A 56 -9.60 18.96 4.87
C LYS A 56 -10.51 17.97 5.58
N PHE A 57 -10.69 18.18 6.86
CA PHE A 57 -11.60 17.40 7.70
C PHE A 57 -13.00 17.96 7.57
N ARG A 58 -13.94 17.13 7.17
CA ARG A 58 -15.35 17.46 6.92
C ARG A 58 -16.26 16.39 7.55
N GLU A 59 -17.56 16.62 7.56
CA GLU A 59 -18.54 15.68 8.14
C GLU A 59 -18.57 14.30 7.47
N ASP A 60 -18.16 14.22 6.21
CA ASP A 60 -18.15 12.99 5.39
C ASP A 60 -16.77 12.30 5.34
N GLY A 61 -15.77 12.90 6.01
CA GLY A 61 -14.44 12.33 6.10
C GLY A 61 -13.29 13.31 5.92
N ILE A 62 -12.17 12.80 5.44
CA ILE A 62 -10.93 13.56 5.23
C ILE A 62 -10.65 13.64 3.74
N ASP A 63 -10.68 14.84 3.19
CA ASP A 63 -10.27 15.09 1.81
C ASP A 63 -8.78 15.46 1.79
N PHE A 64 -7.97 14.61 1.14
CA PHE A 64 -6.53 14.83 0.95
C PHE A 64 -6.24 15.68 -0.28
N GLY A 65 -7.26 15.99 -1.08
CA GLY A 65 -7.09 16.71 -2.33
C GLY A 65 -6.13 15.99 -3.27
N GLN A 66 -5.31 16.77 -3.95
CA GLN A 66 -4.24 16.26 -4.81
C GLN A 66 -2.88 16.61 -4.20
N PHE A 67 -2.00 15.62 -4.10
CA PHE A 67 -0.63 15.81 -3.63
C PHE A 67 0.35 14.94 -4.41
N THR A 68 1.63 15.25 -4.28
CA THR A 68 2.71 14.51 -4.95
C THR A 68 3.50 13.69 -3.94
N ILE A 69 3.71 12.42 -4.25
CA ILE A 69 4.64 11.55 -3.55
C ILE A 69 5.95 11.44 -4.33
N LYS A 70 7.06 11.25 -3.62
CA LYS A 70 8.39 11.00 -4.20
C LYS A 70 8.99 9.74 -3.61
N ASP A 71 9.63 8.95 -4.44
CA ASP A 71 10.46 7.82 -4.01
C ASP A 71 11.90 8.24 -3.67
N MET A 72 12.70 7.29 -3.20
CA MET A 72 14.11 7.51 -2.85
C MET A 72 15.01 7.93 -4.02
N TYR A 73 14.58 7.76 -5.26
CA TYR A 73 15.30 8.15 -6.48
C TYR A 73 14.83 9.51 -7.01
N GLY A 74 13.86 10.15 -6.34
CA GLY A 74 13.29 11.42 -6.77
C GLY A 74 12.23 11.32 -7.86
N ASN A 75 11.82 10.09 -8.24
CA ASN A 75 10.68 9.93 -9.13
C ASN A 75 9.38 10.28 -8.39
N THR A 76 8.37 10.69 -9.13
CA THR A 76 7.15 11.24 -8.55
C THR A 76 5.89 10.52 -9.01
N GLY A 77 4.90 10.49 -8.13
CA GLY A 77 3.53 10.10 -8.42
C GLY A 77 2.54 11.13 -7.89
N VAL A 78 1.43 11.30 -8.58
CA VAL A 78 0.33 12.18 -8.16
C VAL A 78 -0.75 11.33 -7.55
N VAL A 79 -1.14 11.67 -6.33
CA VAL A 79 -2.20 11.02 -5.57
C VAL A 79 -3.35 12.00 -5.40
N THR A 80 -4.56 11.52 -5.61
CA THR A 80 -5.80 12.20 -5.19
C THR A 80 -6.57 11.25 -4.29
N GLY A 81 -7.23 11.78 -3.25
CA GLY A 81 -7.98 10.85 -2.43
C GLY A 81 -8.79 11.46 -1.30
N LYS A 82 -9.70 10.60 -0.85
CA LYS A 82 -10.55 10.84 0.32
C LYS A 82 -10.61 9.59 1.19
N LEU A 83 -10.60 9.81 2.48
CA LEU A 83 -10.99 8.82 3.47
C LEU A 83 -12.40 9.17 3.93
N LEU A 84 -13.38 8.38 3.52
CA LEU A 84 -14.77 8.55 3.93
C LEU A 84 -14.94 7.95 5.32
N GLU A 85 -15.56 8.69 6.23
CA GLU A 85 -15.81 8.21 7.59
C GLU A 85 -17.00 8.92 8.21
N LYS A 86 -17.69 8.25 9.13
CA LYS A 86 -18.73 8.85 9.98
C LYS A 86 -18.49 8.40 11.42
N GLY A 87 -17.95 9.32 12.25
CA GLY A 87 -17.69 9.06 13.66
C GLY A 87 -16.69 7.92 13.90
N PHE A 88 -15.67 7.78 13.06
CA PHE A 88 -14.64 6.73 13.08
C PHE A 88 -15.21 5.31 12.94
N LYS A 89 -16.36 5.17 12.31
CA LYS A 89 -17.02 3.90 11.99
C LYS A 89 -17.28 3.81 10.50
N ASN A 90 -17.20 2.59 9.95
CA ASN A 90 -17.48 2.32 8.53
C ASN A 90 -16.61 3.18 7.61
N MET A 91 -15.29 3.07 7.77
CA MET A 91 -14.36 3.77 6.89
C MET A 91 -14.51 3.32 5.45
N GLY A 92 -14.37 4.25 4.53
CA GLY A 92 -14.34 4.01 3.09
C GLY A 92 -13.15 4.73 2.47
N PHE A 93 -12.65 4.18 1.38
CA PHE A 93 -11.47 4.67 0.68
C PHE A 93 -11.86 5.10 -0.73
N ASP A 94 -11.31 6.21 -1.19
CA ASP A 94 -11.40 6.67 -2.57
C ASP A 94 -10.07 7.37 -2.91
N PHE A 95 -9.11 6.56 -3.37
CA PHE A 95 -7.77 7.03 -3.72
C PHE A 95 -7.40 6.60 -5.13
N ASP A 96 -6.81 7.52 -5.87
CA ASP A 96 -6.21 7.26 -7.17
C ASP A 96 -4.75 7.74 -7.16
N LEU A 97 -3.84 6.93 -7.72
CA LEU A 97 -2.44 7.26 -7.96
C LEU A 97 -2.15 7.17 -9.46
N ARG A 98 -1.40 8.13 -9.98
CA ARG A 98 -0.84 8.09 -11.34
C ARG A 98 0.62 8.48 -11.32
N THR A 99 1.42 7.73 -12.07
CA THR A 99 2.84 8.02 -12.23
C THR A 99 3.34 7.57 -13.60
N GLU A 100 4.29 8.32 -14.16
CA GLU A 100 5.05 7.89 -15.34
C GLU A 100 6.32 7.11 -14.96
N LYS A 101 6.82 7.33 -13.73
CA LYS A 101 7.96 6.61 -13.19
C LYS A 101 7.95 6.72 -11.68
N LEU A 102 7.86 5.59 -10.99
CA LEU A 102 7.91 5.50 -9.54
C LEU A 102 8.47 4.15 -9.12
N LEU A 103 9.20 4.10 -8.03
CA LEU A 103 9.52 2.84 -7.35
C LEU A 103 8.23 2.30 -6.73
N MET A 104 7.80 1.12 -7.15
CA MET A 104 6.54 0.51 -6.72
C MET A 104 6.75 -0.67 -5.79
N ILE A 105 7.87 -1.38 -5.95
CA ILE A 105 8.26 -2.54 -5.14
C ILE A 105 9.74 -2.43 -4.82
N ASN A 106 10.10 -2.72 -3.57
CA ASN A 106 11.48 -2.80 -3.10
C ASN A 106 11.58 -3.82 -1.97
N THR A 107 11.23 -5.07 -2.26
CA THR A 107 11.14 -6.17 -1.30
C THR A 107 12.34 -7.11 -1.41
N GLU A 108 12.67 -7.77 -0.31
CA GLU A 108 13.62 -8.88 -0.24
C GLU A 108 12.86 -10.20 -0.04
N ALA A 109 13.55 -11.33 -0.21
CA ALA A 109 12.95 -12.67 -0.05
C ALA A 109 12.28 -12.90 1.33
N LYS A 110 12.76 -12.19 2.37
CA LYS A 110 12.17 -12.23 3.71
C LYS A 110 10.84 -11.47 3.83
N ASP A 111 10.60 -10.47 2.96
CA ASP A 111 9.44 -9.61 3.00
C ASP A 111 8.27 -10.22 2.24
N ASN A 112 8.55 -10.94 1.16
CA ASN A 112 7.55 -11.63 0.37
C ASN A 112 8.13 -12.92 -0.23
N GLU A 113 7.50 -14.05 0.09
CA GLU A 113 7.95 -15.38 -0.35
C GLU A 113 7.49 -15.74 -1.78
N GLN A 114 6.55 -15.00 -2.35
CA GLN A 114 5.98 -15.29 -3.67
C GLN A 114 6.70 -14.55 -4.79
N PHE A 115 7.11 -13.32 -4.51
CA PHE A 115 7.94 -12.52 -5.40
C PHE A 115 8.67 -11.46 -4.59
N TYR A 116 9.86 -11.12 -5.02
CA TYR A 116 10.63 -10.04 -4.40
C TYR A 116 11.53 -9.37 -5.43
N GLY A 117 12.08 -8.23 -5.08
CA GLY A 117 12.96 -7.45 -5.92
C GLY A 117 12.55 -5.99 -6.01
N LYS A 118 12.89 -5.37 -7.12
CA LYS A 118 12.70 -3.95 -7.36
C LYS A 118 11.89 -3.74 -8.62
N ALA A 119 10.78 -2.98 -8.51
CA ALA A 119 10.01 -2.57 -9.67
C ALA A 119 9.90 -1.04 -9.73
N ILE A 120 10.33 -0.47 -10.85
CA ILE A 120 10.18 0.93 -11.19
C ILE A 120 9.44 1.03 -12.51
N GLY A 121 8.46 1.91 -12.60
CA GLY A 121 7.74 2.06 -13.86
C GLY A 121 6.59 3.04 -13.80
N LYS A 122 5.82 3.02 -14.89
CA LYS A 122 4.57 3.72 -15.00
C LYS A 122 3.47 2.94 -14.33
N ALA A 123 2.56 3.62 -13.63
CA ALA A 123 1.42 2.95 -13.03
C ALA A 123 0.22 3.87 -12.87
N THR A 124 -0.96 3.24 -12.88
CA THR A 124 -2.20 3.79 -12.35
C THR A 124 -2.71 2.83 -11.27
N LEU A 125 -3.12 3.38 -10.15
CA LEU A 125 -3.71 2.62 -9.05
C LEU A 125 -5.01 3.31 -8.65
N SER A 126 -6.03 2.51 -8.42
CA SER A 126 -7.31 2.93 -7.83
C SER A 126 -7.59 2.06 -6.61
N PHE A 127 -7.83 2.68 -5.46
CA PHE A 127 -8.13 2.01 -4.19
C PHE A 127 -9.44 2.57 -3.65
N LYS A 128 -10.53 1.80 -3.78
CA LYS A 128 -11.89 2.27 -3.53
C LYS A 128 -12.74 1.25 -2.80
N GLY A 129 -13.71 1.77 -2.06
CA GLY A 129 -14.72 0.97 -1.38
C GLY A 129 -14.67 1.07 0.14
N PRO A 130 -15.68 0.52 0.83
CA PRO A 130 -15.71 0.46 2.27
C PRO A 130 -14.67 -0.56 2.80
N GLU A 131 -14.24 -0.41 4.04
CA GLU A 131 -13.22 -1.27 4.66
C GLU A 131 -13.53 -2.77 4.59
N TYR A 132 -14.80 -3.15 4.54
CA TYR A 132 -15.24 -4.54 4.46
C TYR A 132 -15.36 -5.08 3.02
N ASP A 133 -15.20 -4.23 1.99
CA ASP A 133 -15.22 -4.59 0.57
C ASP A 133 -14.41 -3.57 -0.24
N CYS A 134 -13.11 -3.46 0.06
CA CYS A 134 -12.18 -2.61 -0.69
C CYS A 134 -11.74 -3.30 -1.98
N ARG A 135 -11.58 -2.51 -3.04
CA ARG A 135 -11.01 -2.95 -4.31
C ARG A 135 -9.81 -2.09 -4.67
N MET A 136 -8.73 -2.76 -5.01
CA MET A 136 -7.52 -2.13 -5.50
C MET A 136 -7.24 -2.64 -6.91
N ASN A 137 -7.29 -1.73 -7.88
CA ASN A 137 -6.93 -2.03 -9.26
C ASN A 137 -5.60 -1.36 -9.56
N ILE A 138 -4.65 -2.13 -10.05
CA ILE A 138 -3.32 -1.63 -10.42
C ILE A 138 -3.05 -2.04 -11.86
N VAL A 139 -2.76 -1.05 -12.71
CA VAL A 139 -2.21 -1.26 -14.03
C VAL A 139 -0.82 -0.66 -14.06
N ALA A 140 0.19 -1.48 -14.30
CA ALA A 140 1.58 -1.06 -14.25
C ALA A 140 2.39 -1.56 -15.45
N GLU A 141 3.35 -0.75 -15.87
CA GLU A 141 4.35 -1.08 -16.86
C GLU A 141 5.73 -0.91 -16.24
N ALA A 142 6.41 -2.02 -15.99
CA ALA A 142 7.76 -2.03 -15.43
C ALA A 142 8.78 -1.59 -16.49
N ASN A 143 9.74 -0.77 -16.09
CA ASN A 143 10.81 -0.30 -16.97
C ASN A 143 12.11 -1.13 -16.81
N ASP A 144 13.13 -0.78 -17.60
CA ASP A 144 14.43 -1.43 -17.67
C ASP A 144 15.28 -1.37 -16.37
N SER A 145 14.85 -0.59 -15.39
CA SER A 145 15.45 -0.54 -14.06
C SER A 145 14.82 -1.53 -13.06
N SER A 146 13.92 -2.38 -13.54
CA SER A 146 13.20 -3.35 -12.71
C SER A 146 13.88 -4.72 -12.78
N HIS A 147 13.92 -5.37 -11.62
CA HIS A 147 14.43 -6.74 -11.48
C HIS A 147 13.55 -7.44 -10.43
N ILE A 148 12.78 -8.42 -10.88
CA ILE A 148 11.85 -9.17 -10.04
C ILE A 148 12.26 -10.64 -10.04
N THR A 149 12.32 -11.22 -8.86
CA THR A 149 12.55 -12.65 -8.67
C THR A 149 11.25 -13.33 -8.24
N ILE A 150 10.91 -14.40 -8.93
CA ILE A 150 9.76 -15.26 -8.64
C ILE A 150 10.30 -16.63 -8.24
N PRO A 151 10.35 -16.97 -6.94
CA PRO A 151 10.76 -18.29 -6.49
C PRO A 151 9.66 -19.30 -6.86
N ASN A 152 10.02 -20.32 -7.63
CA ASN A 152 9.11 -21.41 -7.94
C ASN A 152 9.08 -22.40 -6.76
N LYS A 153 8.31 -22.08 -5.74
CA LYS A 153 7.96 -23.07 -4.73
C LYS A 153 6.89 -23.96 -5.36
N GLN A 154 7.24 -25.20 -5.72
CA GLN A 154 6.22 -26.20 -6.04
C GLN A 154 5.36 -26.43 -4.81
N SER A 155 4.33 -25.60 -4.63
CA SER A 155 3.31 -25.89 -3.65
C SER A 155 2.49 -27.07 -4.15
N LYS A 156 2.64 -28.20 -3.48
CA LYS A 156 1.61 -29.24 -3.48
C LYS A 156 0.38 -28.57 -2.86
N GLU A 157 -0.47 -28.06 -3.71
CA GLU A 157 -1.92 -27.93 -3.55
C GLU A 157 -2.43 -26.82 -4.46
N SER A 158 -3.20 -27.22 -5.46
CA SER A 158 -4.02 -26.33 -6.28
C SER A 158 -5.20 -25.85 -5.41
N GLY A 159 -4.99 -24.81 -4.66
CA GLY A 159 -6.02 -24.05 -3.98
C GLY A 159 -5.94 -22.62 -4.49
N PHE A 160 -7.08 -22.02 -4.75
CA PHE A 160 -7.19 -20.61 -5.13
C PHE A 160 -6.27 -19.75 -4.27
N ALA A 161 -5.52 -18.88 -4.91
CA ALA A 161 -4.52 -18.05 -4.29
C ALA A 161 -5.10 -17.16 -3.18
N ASP A 162 -4.83 -17.52 -1.94
CA ASP A 162 -4.95 -16.63 -0.79
C ASP A 162 -3.78 -15.62 -0.84
N PHE A 163 -3.89 -14.62 -1.70
CA PHE A 163 -2.78 -13.73 -2.06
C PHE A 163 -2.41 -12.70 -1.00
N ILE A 164 -3.15 -12.57 0.07
CA ILE A 164 -2.80 -11.60 1.10
C ILE A 164 -2.94 -12.21 2.49
N VAL A 165 -1.89 -12.86 2.95
CA VAL A 165 -1.71 -13.10 4.38
C VAL A 165 -0.88 -11.95 4.94
N PHE A 166 -1.54 -11.00 5.59
CA PHE A 166 -0.85 -9.97 6.35
C PHE A 166 -0.16 -10.63 7.54
N LYS A 167 1.14 -10.93 7.42
CA LYS A 167 1.95 -11.34 8.57
C LYS A 167 2.34 -10.10 9.36
N THR A 168 1.81 -9.96 10.55
CA THR A 168 2.29 -8.98 11.53
C THR A 168 3.64 -9.47 12.04
N TYR A 169 4.73 -8.84 11.65
CA TYR A 169 6.06 -9.13 12.17
C TYR A 169 6.20 -8.54 13.58
N GLY A 170 6.51 -9.40 14.54
CA GLY A 170 6.96 -9.04 15.88
C GLY A 170 6.00 -9.44 17.00
N THR A 171 6.39 -10.48 17.76
CA THR A 171 5.78 -11.07 18.96
C THR A 171 4.46 -11.80 18.75
N GLU A 172 4.49 -13.09 19.13
CA GLU A 172 3.28 -13.89 19.38
C GLU A 172 2.38 -13.14 20.35
N LEU A 173 1.42 -12.39 19.80
CA LEU A 173 0.27 -11.98 20.57
C LEU A 173 -0.71 -13.14 20.54
N GLN A 174 -0.92 -13.72 21.72
CA GLN A 174 -2.02 -14.64 21.99
C GLN A 174 -3.29 -14.15 21.31
N GLU A 175 -3.94 -15.07 20.61
CA GLU A 175 -5.22 -14.88 19.93
C GLU A 175 -6.26 -14.22 20.85
N SER A 176 -6.38 -12.92 20.77
CA SER A 176 -7.67 -12.29 20.99
C SER A 176 -8.22 -11.98 19.60
N SER A 177 -9.06 -12.86 19.11
CA SER A 177 -9.71 -12.81 17.80
C SER A 177 -10.66 -11.63 17.69
N LYS A 178 -10.14 -10.41 17.52
CA LYS A 178 -10.89 -9.37 16.83
C LYS A 178 -10.63 -9.58 15.35
N LYS A 179 -11.51 -10.31 14.67
CA LYS A 179 -11.55 -10.38 13.21
C LYS A 179 -11.51 -8.95 12.69
N SER A 180 -10.44 -8.59 12.03
CA SER A 180 -10.39 -7.37 11.23
C SER A 180 -11.46 -7.51 10.15
N ASN A 181 -12.44 -6.61 10.12
CA ASN A 181 -13.46 -6.60 9.07
C ASN A 181 -12.91 -6.00 7.75
N PHE A 182 -11.60 -5.82 7.63
CA PHE A 182 -10.99 -5.33 6.42
C PHE A 182 -10.89 -6.45 5.39
N ASN A 183 -11.55 -6.26 4.24
CA ASN A 183 -11.49 -7.17 3.11
C ASN A 183 -11.00 -6.40 1.87
N LEU A 184 -9.99 -6.93 1.19
CA LEU A 184 -9.39 -6.32 0.02
C LEU A 184 -9.38 -7.30 -1.15
N THR A 185 -10.00 -6.87 -2.26
CA THR A 185 -9.84 -7.51 -3.57
C THR A 185 -8.77 -6.76 -4.36
N LEU A 186 -7.75 -7.46 -4.84
CA LEU A 186 -6.67 -6.92 -5.64
C LEU A 186 -6.76 -7.43 -7.07
N ASP A 187 -6.90 -6.51 -8.03
CA ASP A 187 -6.73 -6.74 -9.45
C ASP A 187 -5.41 -6.12 -9.91
N LEU A 188 -4.53 -6.93 -10.47
CA LEU A 188 -3.17 -6.54 -10.82
C LEU A 188 -2.88 -6.90 -12.27
N ASP A 189 -2.70 -5.89 -13.13
CA ASP A 189 -2.26 -6.02 -14.50
C ASP A 189 -0.86 -5.42 -14.65
N ILE A 190 0.13 -6.27 -14.86
CA ILE A 190 1.53 -5.86 -15.00
C ILE A 190 2.04 -6.23 -16.37
N THR A 191 2.47 -5.23 -17.12
CA THR A 191 3.21 -5.39 -18.35
C THR A 191 4.69 -5.14 -18.11
N ALA A 192 5.53 -6.06 -18.57
CA ALA A 192 6.98 -5.88 -18.56
C ALA A 192 7.46 -5.67 -20.00
N ASN A 193 8.30 -4.65 -20.22
CA ASN A 193 8.96 -4.50 -21.50
C ASN A 193 10.11 -5.52 -21.63
N ASN A 194 10.68 -5.67 -22.82
CA ASN A 194 11.73 -6.63 -23.12
C ASN A 194 13.09 -6.37 -22.44
N LYS A 195 13.20 -5.35 -21.61
CA LYS A 195 14.41 -4.99 -20.87
C LYS A 195 14.28 -5.22 -19.36
N VAL A 196 13.09 -5.60 -18.90
CA VAL A 196 12.87 -5.97 -17.50
C VAL A 196 13.52 -7.31 -17.24
N MET A 197 14.32 -7.41 -16.17
CA MET A 197 14.88 -8.66 -15.73
C MET A 197 13.90 -9.38 -14.82
N ILE A 198 13.55 -10.61 -15.19
CA ILE A 198 12.70 -11.48 -14.38
C ILE A 198 13.47 -12.78 -14.16
N ASP A 199 13.83 -13.06 -12.92
CA ASP A 199 14.43 -14.32 -12.52
C ASP A 199 13.35 -15.26 -12.01
N VAL A 200 13.27 -16.45 -12.59
CA VAL A 200 12.44 -17.54 -12.07
C VAL A 200 13.39 -18.54 -11.43
N VAL A 201 13.38 -18.59 -10.11
CA VAL A 201 14.21 -19.56 -9.37
C VAL A 201 13.44 -20.87 -9.31
N LEU A 202 13.89 -21.84 -10.08
CA LEU A 202 13.45 -23.23 -9.98
C LEU A 202 14.16 -23.83 -8.76
N ASP A 203 13.41 -24.51 -7.88
CA ASP A 203 14.03 -25.27 -6.79
C ASP A 203 15.10 -26.19 -7.38
N GLU A 204 16.34 -26.06 -6.90
CA GLU A 204 17.35 -27.05 -7.17
C GLU A 204 16.82 -28.38 -6.62
N ILE A 205 16.54 -29.31 -7.52
CA ILE A 205 16.34 -30.70 -7.14
C ILE A 205 17.66 -31.10 -6.49
N ASN A 206 17.68 -31.25 -5.16
CA ASN A 206 18.75 -31.96 -4.48
C ASN A 206 18.76 -33.39 -5.01
N GLY A 207 19.36 -33.57 -6.15
CA GLY A 207 19.67 -34.89 -6.70
C GLY A 207 20.84 -35.46 -5.90
N ASP A 208 20.58 -36.22 -4.85
CA ASP A 208 21.52 -37.19 -4.39
C ASP A 208 21.75 -38.17 -5.56
N ILE A 209 22.85 -37.93 -6.26
CA ILE A 209 23.41 -38.92 -7.19
C ILE A 209 24.10 -39.95 -6.31
N ILE A 210 23.46 -41.11 -6.14
CA ILE A 210 24.07 -42.31 -5.63
C ILE A 210 24.92 -42.95 -6.73
#